data_ee9bffc532bcffe0dcf566c82064b494
#
_entry.id   ee9bffc532bcffe0dcf566c82064b494
#
_cell.length_a   1.000
_cell.length_b   1.000
_cell.length_c   1.000
_cell.angle_alpha   90.00
_cell.angle_beta   90.00
_cell.angle_gamma   90.00
#
_symmetry.space_group_name_H-M   'P 1'
#
loop_
_entity.id
_entity.type
_entity.pdbx_description
1 polymer ?
#
loop_
_entity_poly.entity_id
_entity_poly.type
_entity_poly.pdbx_seq_one_letter_code
_entity_poly.pdbx_strand_id
1 'polypeptide(L)'
;MKTERHTRQVPETYNVYIADDGTEFLSRRDCESYEFKLAQGKRDILFHAVESIDENPAIMWLIKDKEDFEWLKTVQWTHCDVIGNFTLPGWYIAEEHDGGDSRDWYTVEYAEDYINHYQEILDYMKQYLV
;
A
#
# COMPACT_ATOMS: atom_id res chain seq x y z
N MET A 1 20.28 0.61 -0.25
CA MET A 1 20.96 0.11 -1.48
C MET A 1 22.35 0.68 -1.60
N LYS A 2 23.29 -0.16 -1.97
CA LYS A 2 24.67 0.23 -2.21
C LYS A 2 25.02 -0.05 -3.66
N THR A 3 25.82 0.81 -4.31
CA THR A 3 26.29 0.64 -5.69
C THR A 3 27.80 0.45 -5.68
N GLU A 4 28.28 -0.61 -6.33
CA GLU A 4 29.71 -0.88 -6.52
C GLU A 4 30.03 -0.97 -8.01
N ARG A 5 31.24 -0.54 -8.37
CA ARG A 5 31.75 -0.63 -9.74
C ARG A 5 32.71 -1.81 -9.86
N HIS A 6 32.43 -2.72 -10.76
CA HIS A 6 33.26 -3.91 -11.02
C HIS A 6 33.88 -3.83 -12.39
N THR A 7 35.01 -4.54 -12.57
CA THR A 7 35.71 -4.64 -13.85
C THR A 7 35.76 -6.10 -14.30
N ARG A 8 35.31 -6.37 -15.52
CA ARG A 8 35.39 -7.70 -16.13
C ARG A 8 36.76 -7.94 -16.73
N GLN A 9 37.06 -9.21 -17.17
CA GLN A 9 38.30 -9.59 -17.79
C GLN A 9 38.62 -8.83 -19.09
N VAL A 10 37.65 -8.53 -19.92
CA VAL A 10 37.76 -7.48 -20.95
C VAL A 10 37.58 -6.13 -20.24
N PRO A 11 38.31 -5.07 -20.69
CA PRO A 11 38.28 -3.78 -19.97
C PRO A 11 36.92 -3.10 -20.10
N GLU A 12 35.94 -3.63 -19.38
CA GLU A 12 34.56 -3.15 -19.27
C GLU A 12 34.21 -2.98 -17.81
N THR A 13 33.79 -1.78 -17.46
CA THR A 13 33.27 -1.50 -16.10
C THR A 13 31.74 -1.55 -16.11
N TYR A 14 31.18 -2.09 -15.04
CA TYR A 14 29.75 -2.14 -14.85
C TYR A 14 29.38 -1.87 -13.40
N ASN A 15 28.15 -1.38 -13.16
CA ASN A 15 27.66 -1.12 -11.82
C ASN A 15 27.02 -2.38 -11.24
N VAL A 16 27.29 -2.63 -9.97
CA VAL A 16 26.63 -3.64 -9.16
C VAL A 16 25.84 -2.94 -8.08
N TYR A 17 24.57 -3.28 -7.94
CA TYR A 17 23.67 -2.73 -6.95
C TYR A 17 23.51 -3.72 -5.82
N ILE A 18 23.83 -3.30 -4.61
CA ILE A 18 23.88 -4.17 -3.43
C ILE A 18 22.75 -3.80 -2.50
N ALA A 19 21.84 -4.75 -2.28
CA ALA A 19 20.76 -4.61 -1.30
C ALA A 19 21.30 -4.57 0.13
N ASP A 20 20.50 -4.11 1.07
CA ASP A 20 20.91 -3.95 2.47
C ASP A 20 21.34 -5.27 3.13
N ASP A 21 20.83 -6.41 2.63
CA ASP A 21 21.23 -7.75 3.11
C ASP A 21 22.49 -8.31 2.43
N GLY A 22 23.09 -7.56 1.49
CA GLY A 22 24.28 -7.96 0.75
C GLY A 22 24.01 -8.66 -0.58
N THR A 23 22.77 -8.91 -0.96
CA THR A 23 22.42 -9.52 -2.25
C THR A 23 22.74 -8.57 -3.39
N GLU A 24 23.44 -9.09 -4.42
CA GLU A 24 23.93 -8.31 -5.56
C GLU A 24 23.00 -8.42 -6.77
N PHE A 25 22.85 -7.30 -7.48
CA PHE A 25 22.06 -7.19 -8.71
C PHE A 25 22.80 -6.37 -9.76
N LEU A 26 22.62 -6.71 -11.02
CA LEU A 26 23.13 -5.93 -12.14
C LEU A 26 22.15 -4.83 -12.57
N SER A 27 20.90 -4.91 -12.16
CA SER A 27 19.85 -3.94 -12.44
C SER A 27 19.47 -3.20 -11.15
N ARG A 28 19.47 -1.88 -11.21
CA ARG A 28 18.99 -1.03 -10.11
C ARG A 28 17.54 -1.32 -9.76
N ARG A 29 16.69 -1.47 -10.79
CA ARG A 29 15.27 -1.79 -10.63
C ARG A 29 15.06 -3.11 -9.89
N ASP A 30 15.83 -4.15 -10.24
CA ASP A 30 15.73 -5.45 -9.58
C ASP A 30 16.15 -5.38 -8.11
N CYS A 31 17.19 -4.61 -7.80
CA CYS A 31 17.64 -4.37 -6.44
C CYS A 31 16.57 -3.64 -5.62
N GLU A 32 16.01 -2.58 -6.15
CA GLU A 32 14.94 -1.81 -5.49
C GLU A 32 13.70 -2.66 -5.24
N SER A 33 13.29 -3.48 -6.23
CA SER A 33 12.16 -4.41 -6.08
C SER A 33 12.41 -5.45 -4.99
N TYR A 34 13.63 -5.97 -4.93
CA TYR A 34 14.05 -6.92 -3.90
C TYR A 34 14.01 -6.29 -2.49
N GLU A 35 14.56 -5.10 -2.33
CA GLU A 35 14.54 -4.37 -1.06
C GLU A 35 13.11 -4.06 -0.61
N PHE A 36 12.24 -3.71 -1.54
CA PHE A 36 10.82 -3.49 -1.27
C PHE A 36 10.16 -4.75 -0.69
N LYS A 37 10.41 -5.92 -1.29
CA LYS A 37 9.88 -7.20 -0.79
C LYS A 37 10.42 -7.54 0.60
N LEU A 38 11.71 -7.28 0.85
CA LEU A 38 12.31 -7.47 2.17
C LEU A 38 11.66 -6.56 3.23
N ALA A 39 11.43 -5.31 2.88
CA ALA A 39 10.75 -4.35 3.76
C ALA A 39 9.32 -4.80 4.09
N GLN A 40 8.57 -5.32 3.10
CA GLN A 40 7.25 -5.91 3.34
C GLN A 40 7.30 -7.07 4.32
N GLY A 41 8.29 -7.95 4.20
CA GLY A 41 8.48 -9.08 5.11
C GLY A 41 8.79 -8.68 6.55
N LYS A 42 9.35 -7.48 6.75
CA LYS A 42 9.65 -6.94 8.08
C LYS A 42 8.45 -6.33 8.78
N ARG A 43 7.44 -5.88 8.02
CA ARG A 43 6.19 -5.36 8.55
C ARG A 43 5.04 -6.25 8.10
N ASP A 44 4.73 -7.22 8.94
CA ASP A 44 3.64 -8.15 8.71
C ASP A 44 2.31 -7.49 9.10
N ILE A 45 1.75 -6.75 8.17
CA ILE A 45 0.46 -6.08 8.34
C ILE A 45 -0.63 -6.96 7.77
N LEU A 46 -1.51 -7.44 8.64
CA LEU A 46 -2.64 -8.29 8.24
C LEU A 46 -3.59 -7.52 7.32
N PHE A 47 -4.01 -8.17 6.25
CA PHE A 47 -4.95 -7.58 5.30
C PHE A 47 -5.93 -8.61 4.75
N HIS A 48 -7.07 -8.12 4.28
CA HIS A 48 -8.08 -8.91 3.55
C HIS A 48 -8.54 -8.11 2.33
N ALA A 49 -8.55 -8.76 1.17
CA ALA A 49 -9.18 -8.19 -0.01
C ALA A 49 -10.71 -8.21 0.18
N VAL A 50 -11.36 -7.10 -0.11
CA VAL A 50 -12.81 -6.96 -0.02
C VAL A 50 -13.34 -6.30 -1.29
N GLU A 51 -14.58 -6.60 -1.66
CA GLU A 51 -15.25 -5.88 -2.73
C GLU A 51 -15.93 -4.65 -2.15
N SER A 52 -15.67 -3.49 -2.75
CA SER A 52 -16.39 -2.28 -2.36
C SER A 52 -17.78 -2.23 -2.99
N ILE A 53 -18.66 -1.40 -2.43
CA ILE A 53 -20.01 -1.20 -2.97
C ILE A 53 -19.96 -0.59 -4.37
N ASP A 54 -18.94 0.20 -4.66
CA ASP A 54 -18.73 0.86 -5.95
C ASP A 54 -17.98 0.00 -6.97
N GLU A 55 -17.75 -1.28 -6.67
CA GLU A 55 -16.97 -2.22 -7.48
C GLU A 55 -15.51 -1.83 -7.67
N ASN A 56 -15.02 -0.84 -6.92
CA ASN A 56 -13.60 -0.52 -6.90
C ASN A 56 -12.82 -1.55 -6.08
N PRO A 57 -11.60 -1.91 -6.48
CA PRO A 57 -10.76 -2.76 -5.65
C PRO A 57 -10.57 -2.14 -4.28
N ALA A 58 -10.74 -2.94 -3.25
CA ALA A 58 -10.57 -2.49 -1.87
C ALA A 58 -9.83 -3.54 -1.05
N ILE A 59 -9.04 -3.08 -0.12
CA ILE A 59 -8.29 -3.92 0.82
C ILE A 59 -8.51 -3.37 2.23
N MET A 60 -8.80 -4.28 3.14
CA MET A 60 -8.96 -4.00 4.57
C MET A 60 -7.65 -4.32 5.29
N TRP A 61 -7.07 -3.34 5.96
CA TRP A 61 -5.77 -3.44 6.63
C TRP A 61 -5.91 -3.24 8.14
N LEU A 62 -5.29 -4.14 8.91
CA LEU A 62 -5.17 -3.96 10.36
C LEU A 62 -3.94 -3.11 10.66
N ILE A 63 -4.15 -1.88 11.04
CA ILE A 63 -3.10 -0.92 11.37
C ILE A 63 -2.95 -0.84 12.88
N LYS A 64 -1.81 -1.26 13.40
CA LYS A 64 -1.57 -1.36 14.85
C LYS A 64 -1.09 -0.05 15.45
N ASP A 65 -0.27 0.68 14.71
CA ASP A 65 0.37 1.91 15.18
C ASP A 65 0.58 2.91 14.05
N LYS A 66 1.02 4.09 14.39
CA LYS A 66 1.28 5.17 13.46
C LYS A 66 2.39 4.81 12.45
N GLU A 67 3.37 4.04 12.86
CA GLU A 67 4.48 3.62 12.00
C GLU A 67 4.01 2.69 10.88
N ASP A 68 3.09 1.78 11.18
CA ASP A 68 2.44 0.93 10.16
C ASP A 68 1.71 1.79 9.12
N PHE A 69 0.97 2.78 9.60
CA PHE A 69 0.23 3.69 8.72
C PHE A 69 1.16 4.48 7.80
N GLU A 70 2.20 5.08 8.35
CA GLU A 70 3.19 5.84 7.57
C GLU A 70 3.92 4.96 6.55
N TRP A 71 4.22 3.72 6.93
CA TRP A 71 4.83 2.76 6.03
C TRP A 71 3.91 2.41 4.86
N LEU A 72 2.65 2.12 5.12
CA LEU A 72 1.66 1.85 4.06
C LEU A 72 1.48 3.05 3.12
N LYS A 73 1.49 4.26 3.65
CA LYS A 73 1.43 5.48 2.83
C LYS A 73 2.61 5.61 1.88
N THR A 74 3.79 5.20 2.29
CA THR A 74 4.99 5.30 1.45
C THR A 74 5.07 4.21 0.39
N VAL A 75 4.61 2.99 0.66
CA VAL A 75 4.82 1.82 -0.21
C VAL A 75 3.58 1.42 -1.00
N GLN A 76 2.38 1.62 -0.46
CA GLN A 76 1.14 1.19 -1.09
C GLN A 76 0.23 2.37 -1.46
N TRP A 77 0.17 3.38 -0.61
CA TRP A 77 -0.79 4.47 -0.72
C TRP A 77 -0.10 5.81 -0.98
N THR A 78 0.85 5.83 -1.91
CA THR A 78 1.64 7.04 -2.24
C THR A 78 0.80 8.26 -2.58
N HIS A 79 -0.41 8.04 -3.10
CA HIS A 79 -1.40 9.07 -3.39
C HIS A 79 -2.70 8.72 -2.67
N CYS A 80 -2.79 9.01 -1.37
CA CYS A 80 -3.99 8.68 -0.62
C CYS A 80 -4.58 9.89 0.10
N ASP A 81 -5.92 9.93 0.12
CA ASP A 81 -6.68 10.81 1.00
C ASP A 81 -7.21 9.97 2.18
N VAL A 82 -7.03 10.48 3.38
CA VAL A 82 -7.56 9.85 4.59
C VAL A 82 -8.84 10.56 5.00
N ILE A 83 -9.92 9.80 5.09
CA ILE A 83 -11.24 10.30 5.45
C ILE A 83 -11.56 9.91 6.89
N GLY A 84 -12.05 10.87 7.68
CA GLY A 84 -12.52 10.64 9.04
C GLY A 84 -11.44 10.67 10.11
N ASN A 85 -11.81 10.18 11.28
CA ASN A 85 -10.94 10.18 12.44
C ASN A 85 -9.92 9.04 12.42
N PHE A 86 -8.77 9.33 12.99
CA PHE A 86 -7.67 8.40 13.08
C PHE A 86 -7.70 7.67 14.42
N THR A 87 -8.06 6.38 14.41
CA THR A 87 -8.12 5.55 15.62
C THR A 87 -7.20 4.36 15.48
N LEU A 88 -6.22 4.22 16.35
CA LEU A 88 -5.26 3.12 16.35
C LEU A 88 -5.24 2.41 17.71
N PRO A 89 -5.13 1.08 17.72
CA PRO A 89 -5.16 0.16 16.57
C PRO A 89 -6.54 0.06 15.95
N GLY A 90 -6.61 -0.30 14.68
CA GLY A 90 -7.90 -0.47 14.01
C GLY A 90 -7.81 -0.95 12.58
N TRP A 91 -8.94 -1.33 12.04
CA TRP A 91 -9.08 -1.71 10.65
C TRP A 91 -9.39 -0.50 9.79
N TYR A 92 -8.71 -0.43 8.64
CA TYR A 92 -8.90 0.63 7.65
C TYR A 92 -9.19 0.01 6.29
N ILE A 93 -10.11 0.62 5.56
CA ILE A 93 -10.44 0.21 4.21
C ILE A 93 -9.78 1.20 3.25
N ALA A 94 -8.95 0.66 2.35
CA ALA A 94 -8.34 1.42 1.27
C ALA A 94 -9.01 1.03 -0.04
N GLU A 95 -9.73 1.97 -0.65
CA GLU A 95 -10.31 1.81 -1.98
C GLU A 95 -9.40 2.44 -3.03
N GLU A 96 -9.10 1.67 -4.09
CA GLU A 96 -8.34 2.14 -5.22
C GLU A 96 -9.25 2.87 -6.20
N HIS A 97 -8.83 4.06 -6.61
CA HIS A 97 -9.53 4.87 -7.60
C HIS A 97 -8.62 5.18 -8.78
N ASP A 98 -9.18 5.23 -9.98
CA ASP A 98 -8.45 5.62 -11.17
C ASP A 98 -8.24 7.15 -11.15
N GLY A 99 -7.00 7.56 -11.16
CA GLY A 99 -6.59 8.96 -11.01
C GLY A 99 -6.61 9.81 -12.28
N GLY A 100 -7.20 9.36 -13.39
CA GLY A 100 -7.30 10.14 -14.62
C GLY A 100 -6.01 10.25 -15.45
N ASP A 101 -4.86 10.33 -14.82
CA ASP A 101 -3.52 10.33 -15.44
C ASP A 101 -2.83 8.97 -15.34
N SER A 102 -3.60 7.89 -15.31
CA SER A 102 -3.14 6.51 -15.12
C SER A 102 -2.35 6.26 -13.82
N ARG A 103 -2.49 7.12 -12.82
CA ARG A 103 -1.98 6.90 -11.47
C ARG A 103 -3.13 6.54 -10.56
N ASP A 104 -3.02 5.35 -9.98
CA ASP A 104 -3.97 4.91 -8.97
C ASP A 104 -3.81 5.75 -7.70
N TRP A 105 -4.91 6.11 -7.07
CA TRP A 105 -4.91 6.74 -5.78
C TRP A 105 -5.91 6.02 -4.87
N TYR A 106 -5.74 6.19 -3.58
CA TYR A 106 -6.54 5.48 -2.59
C TYR A 106 -7.31 6.47 -1.73
N THR A 107 -8.54 6.09 -1.41
CA THR A 107 -9.29 6.67 -0.29
C THR A 107 -9.20 5.70 0.87
N VAL A 108 -8.71 6.17 2.02
CA VAL A 108 -8.52 5.35 3.22
C VAL A 108 -9.46 5.83 4.31
N GLU A 109 -10.28 4.93 4.80
CA GLU A 109 -11.28 5.25 5.83
C GLU A 109 -11.23 4.19 6.94
N TYR A 110 -11.47 4.63 8.19
CA TYR A 110 -11.62 3.72 9.32
C TYR A 110 -12.82 2.79 9.07
N ALA A 111 -12.61 1.48 9.24
CA ALA A 111 -13.59 0.48 8.79
C ALA A 111 -14.96 0.62 9.45
N GLU A 112 -15.03 0.96 10.74
CA GLU A 112 -16.30 1.18 11.43
C GLU A 112 -17.06 2.39 10.87
N ASP A 113 -16.35 3.47 10.54
CA ASP A 113 -16.96 4.66 9.93
C ASP A 113 -17.48 4.32 8.52
N TYR A 114 -16.74 3.57 7.75
CA TYR A 114 -17.14 3.06 6.44
C TYR A 114 -18.41 2.22 6.53
N ILE A 115 -18.44 1.27 7.45
CA ILE A 115 -19.61 0.40 7.68
C ILE A 115 -20.84 1.24 8.10
N ASN A 116 -20.66 2.16 9.04
CA ASN A 116 -21.72 3.02 9.53
C ASN A 116 -22.29 3.92 8.42
N HIS A 117 -21.43 4.48 7.59
CA HIS A 117 -21.85 5.29 6.45
C HIS A 117 -22.76 4.52 5.50
N TYR A 118 -22.35 3.33 5.10
CA TYR A 118 -23.16 2.49 4.22
C TYR A 118 -24.41 1.95 4.91
N GLN A 119 -24.35 1.68 6.20
CA GLN A 119 -25.53 1.29 6.99
C GLN A 119 -26.59 2.40 7.02
N GLU A 120 -26.17 3.66 7.19
CA GLU A 120 -27.08 4.80 7.11
C GLU A 120 -27.76 4.92 5.75
N ILE A 121 -27.01 4.72 4.68
CA ILE A 121 -27.57 4.70 3.32
C ILE A 121 -28.58 3.59 3.15
N LEU A 122 -28.26 2.38 3.61
CA LEU A 122 -29.16 1.22 3.54
C LEU A 122 -30.43 1.46 4.35
N ASP A 123 -30.32 1.99 5.54
CA ASP A 123 -31.47 2.29 6.42
C ASP A 123 -32.37 3.37 5.80
N TYR A 124 -31.77 4.39 5.20
CA TYR A 124 -32.51 5.41 4.46
C TYR A 124 -33.28 4.81 3.28
N MET A 125 -32.65 3.96 2.50
CA MET A 125 -33.28 3.30 1.36
C MET A 125 -34.43 2.39 1.79
N LYS A 126 -34.28 1.66 2.89
CA LYS A 126 -35.30 0.75 3.43
C LYS A 126 -36.61 1.45 3.79
N GLN A 127 -36.58 2.74 4.12
CA GLN A 127 -37.78 3.51 4.42
C GLN A 127 -38.75 3.57 3.22
N TYR A 128 -38.22 3.39 2.01
CA TYR A 128 -39.00 3.44 0.77
C TYR A 128 -39.40 2.07 0.24
N LEU A 129 -38.92 1.01 0.89
CA LEU A 129 -39.27 -0.37 0.54
C LEU A 129 -40.49 -0.82 1.32
N VAL A 130 -41.67 -0.50 0.82
CA VAL A 130 -42.93 -0.87 1.48
C VAL A 130 -43.65 -1.88 0.60
#